data_6971c8285933b57d057169a73d1d6f93
#
_entry.id   6971c8285933b57d057169a73d1d6f93
#
_cell.length_a   1.000
_cell.length_b   1.000
_cell.length_c   1.000
_cell.angle_alpha   90.00
_cell.angle_beta   90.00
_cell.angle_gamma   90.00
#
_symmetry.space_group_name_H-M   'P 1'
#
loop_
_entity.id
_entity.type
_entity.pdbx_description
1 polymer ?
#
loop_
_entity_poly.entity_id
_entity_poly.type
_entity_poly.pdbx_seq_one_letter_code
_entity_poly.pdbx_strand_id
1 'polypeptide(L)'
;MKMANMDDYFDVVIVGTGAAGLYCALNLPARYRILLLTKQKADESDSFLAQGGICMQHGEADYRPFFDDTMRAGHYENNPATVDLMIRSSNSIIRDLVRRGVRFARDDHGALRFTREGAHSRPRILFHEDITGHEITQTLLNEVLRCGNIELREHTTLLDFFADASACGGVIAAGPDGEPRAIGAGAVVLACGGIGGLYKNSTNFPHITGDAIAMALRHGVACEHLDYIQIHPTTLYSHRKGRRFLISESVRGEGALLLDKNGNRFTNELQPRDVVSAAIRAQMEKDGTDHVWEDMRPIGEAAIREHFPNILERCEEEGYDPIHEPIPVVPAQHYFMGGITADLSSRTALPRLYACGETCCNGVHGRNRLASNSLLESLVFAQRAADDILYGEPPVFTGDKPDLAPYREQEPLFAAYRQEVLTAIERSKNHE
;
A
#
# COMPACT_ATOMS: atom_id res chain seq x y z
N MET A 1 -15.66 -13.61 -29.59
CA MET A 1 -14.99 -14.38 -30.65
C MET A 1 -14.03 -13.54 -31.53
N LYS A 2 -13.68 -12.28 -31.22
CA LYS A 2 -12.75 -11.44 -32.01
C LYS A 2 -11.44 -11.07 -31.29
N MET A 3 -11.21 -11.51 -30.06
CA MET A 3 -9.93 -11.28 -29.36
C MET A 3 -8.78 -12.23 -29.79
N ALA A 4 -9.01 -13.12 -30.76
CA ALA A 4 -8.04 -14.11 -31.22
C ALA A 4 -6.88 -13.53 -32.08
N ASN A 5 -6.81 -12.21 -32.25
CA ASN A 5 -5.77 -11.56 -33.07
C ASN A 5 -4.72 -10.76 -32.29
N MET A 6 -4.66 -10.90 -30.95
CA MET A 6 -3.53 -10.38 -30.18
C MET A 6 -2.49 -11.48 -30.02
N ASP A 7 -1.24 -11.18 -30.31
CA ASP A 7 -0.14 -12.14 -30.26
C ASP A 7 0.11 -12.63 -28.82
N ASP A 8 -0.36 -11.87 -27.81
CA ASP A 8 -0.31 -12.23 -26.39
C ASP A 8 -1.65 -11.86 -25.71
N TYR A 9 -2.35 -12.86 -25.16
CA TYR A 9 -3.65 -12.70 -24.49
C TYR A 9 -3.69 -13.49 -23.19
N PHE A 10 -4.20 -12.88 -22.12
CA PHE A 10 -4.39 -13.50 -20.81
C PHE A 10 -5.84 -13.35 -20.36
N ASP A 11 -6.31 -14.29 -19.52
CA ASP A 11 -7.62 -14.15 -18.88
C ASP A 11 -7.61 -12.94 -17.93
N VAL A 12 -6.50 -12.74 -17.21
CA VAL A 12 -6.32 -11.59 -16.31
C VAL A 12 -4.88 -11.05 -16.42
N VAL A 13 -4.75 -9.74 -16.54
CA VAL A 13 -3.48 -9.02 -16.38
C VAL A 13 -3.55 -8.24 -15.06
N ILE A 14 -2.59 -8.47 -14.18
CA ILE A 14 -2.45 -7.80 -12.88
C ILE A 14 -1.17 -6.97 -12.91
N VAL A 15 -1.26 -5.70 -12.54
CA VAL A 15 -0.11 -4.79 -12.53
C VAL A 15 0.27 -4.43 -11.11
N GLY A 16 1.42 -4.90 -10.66
CA GLY A 16 1.97 -4.71 -9.32
C GLY A 16 2.08 -6.00 -8.52
N THR A 17 3.21 -6.18 -7.85
CA THR A 17 3.58 -7.35 -7.01
C THR A 17 3.55 -7.05 -5.51
N GLY A 18 2.82 -6.00 -5.11
CA GLY A 18 2.46 -5.78 -3.71
C GLY A 18 1.46 -6.81 -3.21
N ALA A 19 1.12 -6.74 -1.92
CA ALA A 19 0.18 -7.67 -1.28
C ALA A 19 -1.14 -7.82 -2.06
N ALA A 20 -1.69 -6.72 -2.57
CA ALA A 20 -2.94 -6.74 -3.36
C ALA A 20 -2.81 -7.55 -4.65
N GLY A 21 -1.78 -7.27 -5.47
CA GLY A 21 -1.60 -7.96 -6.77
C GLY A 21 -1.33 -9.44 -6.61
N LEU A 22 -0.42 -9.81 -5.69
CA LEU A 22 -0.09 -11.21 -5.41
C LEU A 22 -1.31 -11.99 -4.88
N TYR A 23 -2.05 -11.39 -3.95
CA TYR A 23 -3.22 -12.03 -3.36
C TYR A 23 -4.38 -12.17 -4.34
N CYS A 24 -4.59 -11.16 -5.21
CA CYS A 24 -5.55 -11.25 -6.31
C CYS A 24 -5.21 -12.43 -7.23
N ALA A 25 -3.95 -12.53 -7.67
CA ALA A 25 -3.50 -13.62 -8.55
C ALA A 25 -3.73 -15.01 -7.93
N LEU A 26 -3.46 -15.17 -6.63
CA LEU A 26 -3.60 -16.45 -5.91
C LEU A 26 -5.06 -16.82 -5.60
N ASN A 27 -6.00 -15.89 -5.70
CA ASN A 27 -7.44 -16.14 -5.52
C ASN A 27 -8.18 -16.37 -6.84
N LEU A 28 -7.52 -16.28 -7.97
CA LEU A 28 -8.04 -16.64 -9.28
C LEU A 28 -7.83 -18.15 -9.55
N PRO A 29 -8.75 -18.82 -10.28
CA PRO A 29 -8.68 -20.25 -10.48
C PRO A 29 -7.51 -20.67 -11.38
N ALA A 30 -6.94 -21.84 -11.12
CA ALA A 30 -5.81 -22.40 -11.86
C ALA A 30 -6.05 -22.60 -13.37
N ARG A 31 -7.29 -22.58 -13.84
CA ARG A 31 -7.63 -22.61 -15.27
C ARG A 31 -7.43 -21.29 -15.98
N TYR A 32 -7.25 -20.17 -15.26
CA TYR A 32 -7.00 -18.85 -15.86
C TYR A 32 -5.52 -18.69 -16.16
N ARG A 33 -5.22 -18.18 -17.34
CA ARG A 33 -3.88 -17.72 -17.71
C ARG A 33 -3.71 -16.30 -17.20
N ILE A 34 -2.85 -16.11 -16.22
CA ILE A 34 -2.65 -14.85 -15.50
C ILE A 34 -1.28 -14.28 -15.84
N LEU A 35 -1.23 -13.00 -16.18
CA LEU A 35 0.02 -12.25 -16.30
C LEU A 35 0.12 -11.28 -15.11
N LEU A 36 1.23 -11.36 -14.40
CA LEU A 36 1.58 -10.46 -13.32
C LEU A 36 2.79 -9.60 -13.76
N LEU A 37 2.61 -8.28 -13.83
CA LEU A 37 3.64 -7.34 -14.27
C LEU A 37 4.19 -6.55 -13.09
N THR A 38 5.50 -6.30 -13.07
CA THR A 38 6.12 -5.37 -12.13
C THR A 38 7.21 -4.53 -12.78
N LYS A 39 7.21 -3.23 -12.46
CA LYS A 39 8.13 -2.22 -13.00
C LYS A 39 9.58 -2.48 -12.62
N GLN A 40 9.80 -3.06 -11.42
CA GLN A 40 11.10 -3.43 -10.90
C GLN A 40 11.12 -4.93 -10.55
N LYS A 41 11.92 -5.37 -9.57
CA LYS A 41 11.86 -6.73 -9.05
C LYS A 41 10.55 -6.99 -8.31
N ALA A 42 10.16 -8.23 -8.22
CA ALA A 42 8.90 -8.64 -7.60
C ALA A 42 8.84 -8.34 -6.09
N ASP A 43 9.96 -8.26 -5.42
CA ASP A 43 10.10 -7.93 -4.00
C ASP A 43 10.25 -6.42 -3.73
N GLU A 44 10.34 -5.58 -4.77
CA GLU A 44 10.45 -4.12 -4.63
C GLU A 44 9.07 -3.45 -4.62
N SER A 45 8.25 -3.78 -3.62
CA SER A 45 6.95 -3.11 -3.37
C SER A 45 6.87 -2.56 -1.94
N ASP A 46 6.07 -1.52 -1.73
CA ASP A 46 5.89 -0.91 -0.41
C ASP A 46 5.26 -1.88 0.60
N SER A 47 4.55 -2.92 0.13
CA SER A 47 4.04 -3.99 0.98
C SER A 47 5.16 -4.77 1.69
N PHE A 48 6.30 -5.00 1.00
CA PHE A 48 7.48 -5.62 1.62
C PHE A 48 8.09 -4.77 2.72
N LEU A 49 7.89 -3.45 2.67
CA LEU A 49 8.49 -2.49 3.61
C LEU A 49 7.65 -2.28 4.86
N ALA A 50 6.43 -2.81 4.92
CA ALA A 50 5.51 -2.57 6.03
C ALA A 50 6.03 -3.26 7.30
N GLN A 51 6.35 -2.46 8.31
CA GLN A 51 6.97 -2.91 9.56
C GLN A 51 5.94 -3.33 10.62
N GLY A 52 4.88 -2.54 10.81
CA GLY A 52 3.94 -2.65 11.91
C GLY A 52 3.21 -4.00 11.93
N GLY A 53 2.04 -4.06 11.33
CA GLY A 53 1.26 -5.29 11.35
C GLY A 53 0.04 -5.27 10.43
N ILE A 54 -0.86 -6.19 10.67
CA ILE A 54 -2.15 -6.29 10.00
C ILE A 54 -3.28 -6.39 11.04
N CYS A 55 -4.30 -5.57 10.88
CA CYS A 55 -5.47 -5.59 11.76
C CYS A 55 -6.30 -6.85 11.56
N MET A 56 -6.85 -7.36 12.67
CA MET A 56 -7.82 -8.45 12.70
C MET A 56 -8.86 -8.15 13.77
N GLN A 57 -10.14 -8.35 13.48
CA GLN A 57 -11.20 -8.28 14.48
C GLN A 57 -10.96 -9.34 15.57
N HIS A 58 -10.66 -8.89 16.79
CA HIS A 58 -10.37 -9.77 17.93
C HIS A 58 -11.67 -10.12 18.69
N GLY A 59 -12.43 -11.07 18.15
CA GLY A 59 -13.73 -11.48 18.67
C GLY A 59 -14.85 -10.49 18.37
N GLU A 60 -16.10 -10.90 18.63
CA GLU A 60 -17.30 -10.11 18.33
C GLU A 60 -17.34 -8.76 19.06
N ALA A 61 -16.85 -8.71 20.30
CA ALA A 61 -16.82 -7.49 21.11
C ALA A 61 -15.84 -6.43 20.59
N ASP A 62 -14.95 -6.76 19.64
CA ASP A 62 -14.02 -5.81 19.04
C ASP A 62 -14.58 -5.14 17.78
N TYR A 63 -15.65 -5.66 17.17
CA TYR A 63 -16.21 -5.08 15.95
C TYR A 63 -16.49 -3.57 16.10
N ARG A 64 -17.28 -3.18 17.09
CA ARG A 64 -17.67 -1.78 17.28
C ARG A 64 -16.48 -0.87 17.62
N PRO A 65 -15.57 -1.22 18.57
CA PRO A 65 -14.34 -0.48 18.78
C PRO A 65 -13.46 -0.34 17.54
N PHE A 66 -13.30 -1.40 16.74
CA PHE A 66 -12.50 -1.36 15.52
C PHE A 66 -13.12 -0.42 14.45
N PHE A 67 -14.44 -0.51 14.27
CA PHE A 67 -15.18 0.36 13.38
C PHE A 67 -15.03 1.85 13.80
N ASP A 68 -15.28 2.14 15.08
CA ASP A 68 -15.20 3.51 15.61
C ASP A 68 -13.77 4.08 15.56
N ASP A 69 -12.74 3.27 15.83
CA ASP A 69 -11.34 3.67 15.70
C ASP A 69 -10.99 4.01 14.23
N THR A 70 -11.45 3.18 13.28
CA THR A 70 -11.22 3.42 11.85
C THR A 70 -11.93 4.69 11.37
N MET A 71 -13.20 4.86 11.71
CA MET A 71 -13.99 6.06 11.36
C MET A 71 -13.37 7.33 11.95
N ARG A 72 -12.99 7.29 13.22
CA ARG A 72 -12.38 8.42 13.92
C ARG A 72 -11.02 8.79 13.31
N ALA A 73 -10.18 7.82 12.99
CA ALA A 73 -8.88 8.04 12.38
C ALA A 73 -9.02 8.68 10.98
N GLY A 74 -10.04 8.27 10.21
CA GLY A 74 -10.36 8.80 8.90
C GLY A 74 -11.16 10.12 8.92
N HIS A 75 -11.29 10.77 10.09
CA HIS A 75 -12.05 12.00 10.30
C HIS A 75 -13.53 11.87 9.93
N TYR A 76 -14.09 10.64 9.98
CA TYR A 76 -15.45 10.30 9.57
C TYR A 76 -15.77 10.57 8.08
N GLU A 77 -14.73 10.71 7.25
CA GLU A 77 -14.82 10.80 5.79
C GLU A 77 -14.69 9.43 5.10
N ASN A 78 -14.69 8.38 5.89
CA ASN A 78 -14.67 6.99 5.43
C ASN A 78 -16.02 6.59 4.83
N ASN A 79 -16.03 5.65 3.89
CA ASN A 79 -17.25 4.95 3.49
C ASN A 79 -17.57 3.85 4.52
N PRO A 80 -18.67 3.98 5.29
CA PRO A 80 -18.99 3.00 6.34
C PRO A 80 -19.19 1.57 5.82
N ALA A 81 -19.66 1.40 4.59
CA ALA A 81 -19.89 0.07 4.00
C ALA A 81 -18.57 -0.65 3.67
N THR A 82 -17.57 0.08 3.18
CA THR A 82 -16.24 -0.50 2.91
C THR A 82 -15.50 -0.81 4.20
N VAL A 83 -15.65 0.03 5.23
CA VAL A 83 -15.08 -0.23 6.57
C VAL A 83 -15.71 -1.48 7.19
N ASP A 84 -17.05 -1.61 7.15
CA ASP A 84 -17.76 -2.80 7.65
C ASP A 84 -17.29 -4.07 6.93
N LEU A 85 -17.21 -4.03 5.59
CA LEU A 85 -16.75 -5.15 4.78
C LEU A 85 -15.33 -5.57 5.15
N MET A 86 -14.40 -4.59 5.26
CA MET A 86 -13.01 -4.86 5.63
C MET A 86 -12.92 -5.55 6.99
N ILE A 87 -13.59 -5.03 8.01
CA ILE A 87 -13.53 -5.56 9.37
C ILE A 87 -14.08 -6.98 9.43
N ARG A 88 -15.27 -7.22 8.84
CA ARG A 88 -15.91 -8.54 8.85
C ARG A 88 -15.11 -9.59 8.07
N SER A 89 -14.40 -9.18 7.05
CA SER A 89 -13.55 -10.07 6.25
C SER A 89 -12.22 -10.41 6.93
N SER A 90 -11.78 -9.64 7.93
CA SER A 90 -10.45 -9.75 8.52
C SER A 90 -10.10 -11.16 9.02
N ASN A 91 -11.04 -11.81 9.70
CA ASN A 91 -10.84 -13.16 10.23
C ASN A 91 -10.64 -14.23 9.15
N SER A 92 -11.31 -14.10 8.00
CA SER A 92 -11.15 -15.04 6.88
C SER A 92 -9.80 -14.82 6.18
N ILE A 93 -9.41 -13.57 5.98
CA ILE A 93 -8.11 -13.19 5.39
C ILE A 93 -6.97 -13.73 6.25
N ILE A 94 -6.98 -13.47 7.55
CA ILE A 94 -5.91 -13.94 8.44
C ILE A 94 -5.82 -15.47 8.48
N ARG A 95 -6.95 -16.17 8.53
CA ARG A 95 -6.95 -17.64 8.46
C ARG A 95 -6.39 -18.16 7.13
N ASP A 96 -6.65 -17.48 6.02
CA ASP A 96 -6.08 -17.85 4.73
C ASP A 96 -4.56 -17.61 4.70
N LEU A 97 -4.07 -16.45 5.18
CA LEU A 97 -2.65 -16.17 5.28
C LEU A 97 -1.90 -17.21 6.13
N VAL A 98 -2.44 -17.57 7.29
CA VAL A 98 -1.86 -18.61 8.16
C VAL A 98 -1.83 -19.96 7.44
N ARG A 99 -2.88 -20.32 6.70
CA ARG A 99 -2.95 -21.56 5.91
C ARG A 99 -1.93 -21.58 4.77
N ARG A 100 -1.62 -20.43 4.17
CA ARG A 100 -0.57 -20.25 3.16
C ARG A 100 0.85 -20.26 3.74
N GLY A 101 0.99 -20.22 5.08
CA GLY A 101 2.26 -20.33 5.77
C GLY A 101 2.81 -19.04 6.34
N VAL A 102 2.05 -17.95 6.34
CA VAL A 102 2.45 -16.69 7.01
C VAL A 102 2.59 -16.92 8.50
N ARG A 103 3.71 -16.53 9.06
CA ARG A 103 4.07 -16.71 10.47
C ARG A 103 3.81 -15.42 11.24
N PHE A 104 2.76 -15.39 12.02
CA PHE A 104 2.53 -14.34 13.01
C PHE A 104 3.09 -14.73 14.37
N ALA A 105 3.45 -13.74 15.18
CA ALA A 105 3.87 -13.94 16.56
C ALA A 105 2.81 -14.71 17.36
N ARG A 106 3.26 -15.61 18.24
CA ARG A 106 2.41 -16.45 19.08
C ARG A 106 2.85 -16.38 20.52
N ASP A 107 1.93 -16.61 21.43
CA ASP A 107 2.22 -16.80 22.85
C ASP A 107 2.74 -18.22 23.15
N ASP A 108 3.08 -18.45 24.42
CA ASP A 108 3.61 -19.74 24.90
C ASP A 108 2.61 -20.90 24.77
N HIS A 109 1.33 -20.59 24.52
CA HIS A 109 0.26 -21.58 24.28
C HIS A 109 -0.01 -21.78 22.78
N GLY A 110 0.74 -21.10 21.91
CA GLY A 110 0.58 -21.17 20.45
C GLY A 110 -0.58 -20.33 19.89
N ALA A 111 -1.26 -19.53 20.71
CA ALA A 111 -2.28 -18.59 20.24
C ALA A 111 -1.64 -17.35 19.59
N LEU A 112 -2.36 -16.72 18.64
CA LEU A 112 -1.89 -15.49 18.00
C LEU A 112 -1.72 -14.37 19.03
N ARG A 113 -0.57 -13.71 18.98
CA ARG A 113 -0.25 -12.57 19.83
C ARG A 113 -0.68 -11.28 19.14
N PHE A 114 -1.36 -10.40 19.89
CA PHE A 114 -1.83 -9.12 19.40
C PHE A 114 -1.10 -7.96 20.06
N THR A 115 -0.79 -6.94 19.26
CA THR A 115 -0.25 -5.66 19.75
C THR A 115 -1.22 -4.52 19.44
N ARG A 116 -0.90 -3.33 19.94
CA ARG A 116 -1.64 -2.10 19.76
C ARG A 116 -0.72 -1.00 19.24
N GLU A 117 -1.17 -0.29 18.21
CA GLU A 117 -0.53 0.92 17.71
C GLU A 117 -1.34 2.17 18.08
N GLY A 118 -0.81 3.35 17.76
CA GLY A 118 -1.48 4.63 18.00
C GLY A 118 -2.87 4.68 17.40
N ALA A 119 -3.76 5.44 18.03
CA ALA A 119 -5.18 5.62 17.70
C ALA A 119 -6.07 4.36 17.81
N HIS A 120 -5.51 3.18 18.08
CA HIS A 120 -6.29 1.99 18.40
C HIS A 120 -6.74 1.99 19.87
N SER A 121 -8.01 1.68 20.12
CA SER A 121 -8.56 1.55 21.46
C SER A 121 -8.26 0.19 22.12
N ARG A 122 -7.95 -0.85 21.31
CA ARG A 122 -7.69 -2.22 21.76
C ARG A 122 -6.55 -2.88 20.98
N PRO A 123 -5.85 -3.88 21.56
CA PRO A 123 -4.95 -4.77 20.82
C PRO A 123 -5.73 -5.57 19.76
N ARG A 124 -5.37 -5.41 18.48
CA ARG A 124 -5.96 -6.16 17.36
C ARG A 124 -5.01 -6.34 16.18
N ILE A 125 -3.75 -6.00 16.36
CA ILE A 125 -2.75 -6.02 15.30
C ILE A 125 -1.91 -7.27 15.46
N LEU A 126 -1.91 -8.11 14.43
CA LEU A 126 -1.01 -9.24 14.29
C LEU A 126 0.29 -8.78 13.63
N PHE A 127 1.41 -9.34 14.05
CA PHE A 127 2.73 -8.93 13.62
C PHE A 127 3.70 -10.11 13.51
N HIS A 128 4.78 -9.90 12.80
CA HIS A 128 5.95 -10.76 12.73
C HIS A 128 7.17 -9.87 12.92
N GLU A 129 7.74 -9.85 14.12
CA GLU A 129 8.79 -8.91 14.47
C GLU A 129 8.42 -7.47 14.03
N ASP A 130 9.32 -6.74 13.39
CA ASP A 130 9.09 -5.46 12.74
C ASP A 130 9.15 -5.53 11.21
N ILE A 131 8.83 -6.71 10.63
CA ILE A 131 8.84 -6.99 9.18
C ILE A 131 7.57 -7.72 8.70
N THR A 132 6.43 -7.41 9.27
CA THR A 132 5.17 -8.12 8.96
C THR A 132 4.81 -8.11 7.48
N GLY A 133 5.01 -6.98 6.82
CA GLY A 133 4.75 -6.85 5.39
C GLY A 133 5.66 -7.75 4.55
N HIS A 134 6.95 -7.84 4.91
CA HIS A 134 7.89 -8.75 4.27
C HIS A 134 7.43 -10.21 4.41
N GLU A 135 7.08 -10.65 5.63
CA GLU A 135 6.63 -12.02 5.89
C GLU A 135 5.38 -12.38 5.06
N ILE A 136 4.38 -11.50 5.02
CA ILE A 136 3.16 -11.70 4.24
C ILE A 136 3.48 -11.74 2.74
N THR A 137 4.15 -10.71 2.23
CA THR A 137 4.32 -10.52 0.79
C THR A 137 5.29 -11.55 0.21
N GLN A 138 6.36 -11.91 0.94
CA GLN A 138 7.30 -12.95 0.53
C GLN A 138 6.63 -14.33 0.49
N THR A 139 5.77 -14.64 1.47
CA THR A 139 5.00 -15.90 1.48
C THR A 139 4.09 -15.98 0.26
N LEU A 140 3.36 -14.91 -0.05
CA LEU A 140 2.50 -14.86 -1.24
C LEU A 140 3.30 -14.94 -2.55
N LEU A 141 4.43 -14.24 -2.64
CA LEU A 141 5.31 -14.29 -3.82
C LEU A 141 5.85 -15.70 -4.04
N ASN A 142 6.30 -16.36 -2.99
CA ASN A 142 6.80 -17.74 -3.08
C ASN A 142 5.71 -18.72 -3.56
N GLU A 143 4.45 -18.47 -3.22
CA GLU A 143 3.33 -19.27 -3.72
C GLU A 143 3.04 -18.95 -5.19
N VAL A 144 3.00 -17.68 -5.60
CA VAL A 144 2.86 -17.25 -6.99
C VAL A 144 3.90 -17.91 -7.90
N LEU A 145 5.17 -17.93 -7.48
CA LEU A 145 6.28 -18.54 -8.24
C LEU A 145 6.13 -20.06 -8.44
N ARG A 146 5.28 -20.73 -7.64
CA ARG A 146 4.98 -22.18 -7.80
C ARG A 146 3.74 -22.43 -8.67
N CYS A 147 2.96 -21.40 -8.98
CA CYS A 147 1.74 -21.53 -9.77
C CYS A 147 2.07 -21.54 -11.26
N GLY A 148 1.86 -22.69 -11.94
CA GLY A 148 2.15 -22.83 -13.37
C GLY A 148 1.25 -22.05 -14.32
N ASN A 149 0.17 -21.45 -13.82
CA ASN A 149 -0.78 -20.64 -14.58
C ASN A 149 -0.56 -19.13 -14.42
N ILE A 150 0.40 -18.70 -13.58
CA ILE A 150 0.77 -17.31 -13.36
C ILE A 150 2.14 -17.06 -14.00
N GLU A 151 2.17 -16.18 -15.00
CA GLU A 151 3.39 -15.70 -15.62
C GLU A 151 3.79 -14.38 -14.96
N LEU A 152 4.95 -14.34 -14.30
CA LEU A 152 5.50 -13.13 -13.69
C LEU A 152 6.53 -12.50 -14.64
N ARG A 153 6.34 -11.23 -14.98
CA ARG A 153 7.31 -10.44 -15.75
C ARG A 153 7.83 -9.28 -14.91
N GLU A 154 9.04 -9.41 -14.43
CA GLU A 154 9.79 -8.32 -13.79
C GLU A 154 10.35 -7.34 -14.80
N HIS A 155 10.72 -6.12 -14.35
CA HIS A 155 11.24 -5.05 -15.19
C HIS A 155 10.36 -4.79 -16.42
N THR A 156 9.06 -4.96 -16.23
CA THR A 156 8.05 -4.75 -17.27
C THR A 156 7.11 -3.64 -16.80
N THR A 157 7.23 -2.50 -17.48
CA THR A 157 6.54 -1.27 -17.08
C THR A 157 5.22 -1.15 -17.82
N LEU A 158 4.12 -0.94 -17.07
CA LEU A 158 2.85 -0.50 -17.64
C LEU A 158 3.03 0.88 -18.26
N LEU A 159 2.73 1.02 -19.54
CA LEU A 159 2.75 2.30 -20.25
C LEU A 159 1.36 2.91 -20.34
N ASP A 160 0.33 2.08 -20.53
CA ASP A 160 -1.08 2.46 -20.52
C ASP A 160 -1.97 1.20 -20.45
N PHE A 161 -3.27 1.40 -20.26
CA PHE A 161 -4.27 0.42 -20.64
C PHE A 161 -5.06 0.91 -21.86
N PHE A 162 -5.65 0.02 -22.63
CA PHE A 162 -6.47 0.38 -23.76
C PHE A 162 -7.91 -0.08 -23.57
N ALA A 163 -8.84 0.72 -24.05
CA ALA A 163 -10.26 0.49 -23.87
C ALA A 163 -11.05 0.97 -25.10
N ASP A 164 -12.25 0.44 -25.26
CA ASP A 164 -13.28 1.03 -26.11
C ASP A 164 -14.40 1.67 -25.28
N ALA A 165 -15.47 2.08 -25.89
CA ALA A 165 -16.61 2.68 -25.21
C ALA A 165 -17.32 1.72 -24.23
N SER A 166 -17.07 0.41 -24.29
CA SER A 166 -17.76 -0.62 -23.53
C SER A 166 -16.91 -1.24 -22.43
N ALA A 167 -15.59 -1.41 -22.64
CA ALA A 167 -14.74 -2.14 -21.72
C ALA A 167 -13.23 -1.90 -21.93
N CYS A 168 -12.46 -2.19 -20.91
CA CYS A 168 -11.01 -2.35 -20.99
C CYS A 168 -10.65 -3.62 -21.80
N GLY A 169 -9.71 -3.50 -22.73
CA GLY A 169 -9.27 -4.58 -23.63
C GLY A 169 -7.93 -5.20 -23.24
N GLY A 170 -7.17 -4.53 -22.39
CA GLY A 170 -5.84 -4.98 -21.96
C GLY A 170 -4.90 -3.85 -21.63
N VAL A 171 -3.60 -4.12 -21.68
CA VAL A 171 -2.54 -3.17 -21.31
C VAL A 171 -1.54 -2.97 -22.46
N ILE A 172 -0.87 -1.82 -22.43
CA ILE A 172 0.34 -1.55 -23.20
C ILE A 172 1.48 -1.55 -22.20
N ALA A 173 2.47 -2.41 -22.40
CA ALA A 173 3.62 -2.55 -21.51
C ALA A 173 4.92 -2.66 -22.29
N ALA A 174 6.03 -2.28 -21.65
CA ALA A 174 7.37 -2.45 -22.20
C ALA A 174 8.22 -3.26 -21.24
N GLY A 175 8.88 -4.28 -21.77
CA GLY A 175 9.88 -5.07 -21.05
C GLY A 175 11.26 -4.39 -21.01
N PRO A 176 12.32 -5.13 -20.61
CA PRO A 176 13.68 -4.60 -20.52
C PRO A 176 14.27 -4.07 -21.84
N ASP A 177 13.73 -4.49 -22.97
CA ASP A 177 14.11 -4.01 -24.30
C ASP A 177 13.53 -2.63 -24.65
N GLY A 178 12.60 -2.11 -23.83
CA GLY A 178 11.94 -0.83 -24.02
C GLY A 178 10.88 -0.80 -25.11
N GLU A 179 10.62 -1.92 -25.81
CA GLU A 179 9.66 -1.95 -26.92
C GLU A 179 8.21 -2.08 -26.39
N PRO A 180 7.31 -1.14 -26.76
CA PRO A 180 5.91 -1.22 -26.38
C PRO A 180 5.20 -2.41 -27.03
N ARG A 181 4.42 -3.13 -26.23
CA ARG A 181 3.59 -4.27 -26.67
C ARG A 181 2.17 -4.14 -26.14
N ALA A 182 1.19 -4.39 -26.98
CA ALA A 182 -0.20 -4.52 -26.56
C ALA A 182 -0.45 -5.97 -26.10
N ILE A 183 -0.94 -6.12 -24.89
CA ILE A 183 -1.29 -7.39 -24.26
C ILE A 183 -2.79 -7.40 -23.99
N GLY A 184 -3.51 -8.29 -24.67
CA GLY A 184 -4.95 -8.43 -24.50
C GLY A 184 -5.31 -9.08 -23.16
N ALA A 185 -6.41 -8.65 -22.54
CA ALA A 185 -6.84 -9.19 -21.27
C ALA A 185 -8.37 -9.38 -21.18
N GLY A 186 -8.79 -10.45 -20.51
CA GLY A 186 -10.16 -10.65 -20.07
C GLY A 186 -10.57 -9.66 -18.98
N ALA A 187 -9.65 -9.36 -18.08
CA ALA A 187 -9.74 -8.31 -17.08
C ALA A 187 -8.35 -7.72 -16.78
N VAL A 188 -8.30 -6.45 -16.35
CA VAL A 188 -7.09 -5.77 -15.90
C VAL A 188 -7.27 -5.35 -14.45
N VAL A 189 -6.29 -5.66 -13.60
CA VAL A 189 -6.27 -5.26 -12.19
C VAL A 189 -5.07 -4.33 -11.95
N LEU A 190 -5.34 -3.09 -11.60
CA LEU A 190 -4.33 -2.11 -11.20
C LEU A 190 -4.07 -2.21 -9.71
N ALA A 191 -2.89 -2.69 -9.33
CA ALA A 191 -2.38 -2.81 -7.97
C ALA A 191 -1.00 -2.15 -7.85
N CYS A 192 -0.86 -0.96 -8.47
CA CYS A 192 0.40 -0.29 -8.76
C CYS A 192 0.99 0.49 -7.58
N GLY A 193 0.36 0.45 -6.41
CA GLY A 193 0.75 1.26 -5.26
C GLY A 193 0.36 2.74 -5.38
N GLY A 194 0.93 3.56 -4.52
CA GLY A 194 0.55 4.97 -4.39
C GLY A 194 1.40 5.94 -5.23
N ILE A 195 1.76 7.06 -4.60
CA ILE A 195 2.41 8.22 -5.25
C ILE A 195 3.72 8.65 -4.56
N GLY A 196 4.25 7.82 -3.64
CA GLY A 196 5.34 8.23 -2.75
C GLY A 196 6.63 8.63 -3.44
N GLY A 197 6.92 8.07 -4.62
CA GLY A 197 8.07 8.43 -5.44
C GLY A 197 8.02 9.86 -6.01
N LEU A 198 6.89 10.57 -5.90
CA LEU A 198 6.78 11.99 -6.24
C LEU A 198 7.35 12.91 -5.15
N TYR A 199 7.59 12.38 -3.93
CA TYR A 199 7.99 13.16 -2.77
C TYR A 199 9.49 12.98 -2.46
N LYS A 200 10.16 14.09 -2.16
CA LYS A 200 11.60 14.09 -1.78
C LYS A 200 11.85 13.28 -0.50
N ASN A 201 10.94 13.39 0.47
CA ASN A 201 11.00 12.63 1.72
C ASN A 201 9.82 11.66 1.75
N SER A 202 10.07 10.40 1.49
CA SER A 202 9.07 9.33 1.46
C SER A 202 9.63 8.03 2.01
N THR A 203 8.77 7.22 2.60
CA THR A 203 9.09 5.84 3.00
C THR A 203 8.94 4.85 1.85
N ASN A 204 8.34 5.27 0.74
CA ASN A 204 8.02 4.43 -0.40
C ASN A 204 9.20 4.28 -1.37
N PHE A 205 9.13 3.25 -2.20
CA PHE A 205 10.09 3.10 -3.30
C PHE A 205 9.98 4.27 -4.31
N PRO A 206 11.12 4.81 -4.81
CA PRO A 206 11.11 5.96 -5.72
C PRO A 206 10.43 5.71 -7.07
N HIS A 207 10.28 4.45 -7.48
CA HIS A 207 9.64 4.09 -8.76
C HIS A 207 8.10 4.09 -8.70
N ILE A 208 7.52 4.22 -7.50
CA ILE A 208 6.05 4.26 -7.30
C ILE A 208 5.58 5.70 -7.42
N THR A 209 5.17 6.08 -8.61
CA THR A 209 4.95 7.48 -9.04
C THR A 209 3.52 7.82 -9.44
N GLY A 210 2.55 6.93 -9.17
CA GLY A 210 1.15 7.17 -9.48
C GLY A 210 0.80 7.07 -10.97
N ASP A 211 1.59 6.34 -11.75
CA ASP A 211 1.42 6.24 -13.21
C ASP A 211 0.00 5.76 -13.59
N ALA A 212 -0.53 4.75 -12.86
CA ALA A 212 -1.89 4.25 -13.09
C ALA A 212 -2.97 5.31 -12.85
N ILE A 213 -2.74 6.26 -11.94
CA ILE A 213 -3.65 7.38 -11.68
C ILE A 213 -3.66 8.34 -12.88
N ALA A 214 -2.50 8.69 -13.43
CA ALA A 214 -2.43 9.51 -14.65
C ALA A 214 -3.13 8.83 -15.83
N MET A 215 -2.92 7.53 -16.01
CA MET A 215 -3.60 6.76 -17.04
C MET A 215 -5.12 6.78 -16.84
N ALA A 216 -5.61 6.55 -15.61
CA ALA A 216 -7.03 6.60 -15.30
C ALA A 216 -7.64 7.98 -15.63
N LEU A 217 -6.97 9.06 -15.24
CA LEU A 217 -7.40 10.43 -15.55
C LEU A 217 -7.50 10.68 -17.07
N ARG A 218 -6.52 10.21 -17.84
CA ARG A 218 -6.52 10.33 -19.32
C ARG A 218 -7.65 9.58 -20.00
N HIS A 219 -8.01 8.43 -19.45
CA HIS A 219 -9.12 7.62 -19.94
C HIS A 219 -10.49 8.03 -19.37
N GLY A 220 -10.54 9.11 -18.57
CA GLY A 220 -11.79 9.57 -17.93
C GLY A 220 -12.33 8.64 -16.85
N VAL A 221 -11.48 7.75 -16.32
CA VAL A 221 -11.82 6.92 -15.17
C VAL A 221 -11.72 7.78 -13.91
N ALA A 222 -12.75 7.77 -13.10
CA ALA A 222 -12.86 8.62 -11.91
C ALA A 222 -11.74 8.35 -10.91
N CYS A 223 -11.17 9.43 -10.38
CA CYS A 223 -10.23 9.41 -9.27
C CYS A 223 -10.72 10.38 -8.20
N GLU A 224 -10.60 10.00 -6.91
CA GLU A 224 -11.09 10.78 -5.79
C GLU A 224 -10.00 11.02 -4.75
N HIS A 225 -10.13 12.13 -3.99
CA HIS A 225 -9.30 12.45 -2.82
C HIS A 225 -7.79 12.42 -3.09
N LEU A 226 -7.36 12.96 -4.24
CA LEU A 226 -5.95 12.93 -4.65
C LEU A 226 -5.03 13.74 -3.73
N ASP A 227 -5.60 14.63 -2.88
CA ASP A 227 -4.92 15.38 -1.83
C ASP A 227 -4.85 14.63 -0.47
N TYR A 228 -5.49 13.46 -0.32
CA TYR A 228 -5.45 12.68 0.92
C TYR A 228 -4.14 11.91 1.03
N ILE A 229 -3.14 12.55 1.60
CA ILE A 229 -1.77 12.05 1.70
C ILE A 229 -1.36 11.97 3.17
N GLN A 230 -1.10 10.77 3.64
CA GLN A 230 -0.65 10.54 5.02
C GLN A 230 0.84 10.78 5.16
N ILE A 231 1.19 11.58 6.17
CA ILE A 231 2.56 11.76 6.63
C ILE A 231 2.79 10.84 7.83
N HIS A 232 3.84 10.02 7.78
CA HIS A 232 4.27 9.27 8.96
C HIS A 232 5.09 10.17 9.87
N PRO A 233 4.82 10.20 11.18
CA PRO A 233 5.49 11.08 12.12
C PRO A 233 6.99 10.79 12.25
N THR A 234 7.35 9.50 12.29
CA THR A 234 8.68 9.05 12.67
C THR A 234 9.33 8.23 11.56
N THR A 235 10.28 8.84 10.87
CA THR A 235 11.23 8.17 9.99
C THR A 235 12.63 8.56 10.44
N LEU A 236 13.60 7.63 10.34
CA LEU A 236 14.97 7.90 10.75
C LEU A 236 15.53 9.06 9.94
N TYR A 237 16.00 10.10 10.62
CA TYR A 237 16.67 11.22 9.98
C TYR A 237 18.05 10.76 9.50
N SER A 238 18.33 10.96 8.22
CA SER A 238 19.61 10.59 7.59
C SER A 238 19.97 11.60 6.50
N HIS A 239 21.25 11.88 6.34
CA HIS A 239 21.78 12.68 5.23
C HIS A 239 21.90 11.89 3.93
N ARG A 240 21.72 10.57 3.95
CA ARG A 240 21.74 9.71 2.76
C ARG A 240 20.55 10.03 1.85
N LYS A 241 20.81 10.05 0.55
CA LYS A 241 19.74 10.19 -0.46
C LYS A 241 18.95 8.89 -0.59
N GLY A 242 17.67 9.01 -0.92
CA GLY A 242 16.79 7.87 -1.19
C GLY A 242 15.62 7.80 -0.22
N ARG A 243 15.04 6.62 -0.12
CA ARG A 243 13.90 6.33 0.73
C ARG A 243 14.24 6.54 2.21
N ARG A 244 13.34 7.18 2.95
CA ARG A 244 13.44 7.29 4.40
C ARG A 244 13.12 5.96 5.06
N PHE A 245 13.94 5.56 6.02
CA PHE A 245 13.66 4.35 6.80
C PHE A 245 12.56 4.64 7.83
N LEU A 246 11.52 3.81 7.83
CA LEU A 246 10.41 3.93 8.77
C LEU A 246 10.84 3.48 10.17
N ILE A 247 10.54 4.30 11.19
CA ILE A 247 10.48 3.84 12.57
C ILE A 247 9.01 3.55 12.86
N SER A 248 8.68 2.29 13.06
CA SER A 248 7.31 1.80 13.19
C SER A 248 6.52 2.55 14.25
N GLU A 249 5.23 2.71 14.03
CA GLU A 249 4.31 3.24 15.03
C GLU A 249 4.19 2.33 16.27
N SER A 250 4.47 1.04 16.11
CA SER A 250 4.54 0.08 17.23
C SER A 250 5.57 0.49 18.28
N VAL A 251 6.68 1.13 17.86
CA VAL A 251 7.71 1.65 18.77
C VAL A 251 7.10 2.66 19.77
N ARG A 252 6.29 3.61 19.27
CA ARG A 252 5.55 4.55 20.12
C ARG A 252 4.42 3.84 20.88
N GLY A 253 3.79 2.84 20.28
CA GLY A 253 2.78 2.00 20.91
C GLY A 253 3.30 1.23 22.13
N GLU A 254 4.58 0.85 22.11
CA GLU A 254 5.26 0.14 23.22
C GLU A 254 5.95 1.07 24.21
N GLY A 255 5.88 2.39 24.04
CA GLY A 255 6.25 3.35 25.05
C GLY A 255 7.38 4.31 24.70
N ALA A 256 7.88 4.35 23.46
CA ALA A 256 8.85 5.36 23.06
C ALA A 256 8.27 6.77 23.15
N LEU A 257 9.13 7.74 23.48
CA LEU A 257 8.77 9.13 23.72
C LEU A 257 9.35 10.05 22.64
N LEU A 258 8.61 11.09 22.29
CA LEU A 258 9.07 12.16 21.38
C LEU A 258 9.58 13.34 22.20
N LEU A 259 10.86 13.69 21.98
CA LEU A 259 11.59 14.69 22.74
C LEU A 259 12.02 15.86 21.86
N ASP A 260 11.99 17.07 22.45
CA ASP A 260 12.59 18.28 21.87
C ASP A 260 14.14 18.26 21.97
N LYS A 261 14.79 19.29 21.45
CA LYS A 261 16.27 19.41 21.51
C LYS A 261 16.86 19.45 22.92
N ASN A 262 16.06 19.69 23.95
CA ASN A 262 16.47 19.75 25.34
C ASN A 262 16.12 18.46 26.11
N GLY A 263 15.57 17.46 25.45
CA GLY A 263 15.16 16.19 26.05
C GLY A 263 13.80 16.24 26.75
N ASN A 264 12.95 17.23 26.49
CA ASN A 264 11.61 17.33 27.06
C ASN A 264 10.57 16.73 26.12
N ARG A 265 9.67 15.92 26.67
CA ARG A 265 8.50 15.42 25.94
C ARG A 265 7.56 16.58 25.56
N PHE A 266 7.12 16.65 24.29
CA PHE A 266 6.31 17.77 23.79
C PHE A 266 4.93 17.39 23.26
N THR A 267 4.62 16.08 23.11
CA THR A 267 3.34 15.63 22.57
C THR A 267 2.88 14.32 23.22
N ASN A 268 1.64 13.90 22.91
CA ASN A 268 1.17 12.55 23.17
C ASN A 268 1.36 11.69 21.92
N GLU A 269 2.27 10.72 21.99
CA GLU A 269 2.74 9.89 20.87
C GLU A 269 1.67 8.96 20.29
N LEU A 270 0.61 8.70 21.05
CA LEU A 270 -0.46 7.76 20.69
C LEU A 270 -1.65 8.44 19.98
N GLN A 271 -1.54 9.74 19.66
CA GLN A 271 -2.53 10.44 18.84
C GLN A 271 -2.44 10.00 17.36
N PRO A 272 -3.46 10.32 16.55
CA PRO A 272 -3.43 10.08 15.10
C PRO A 272 -2.18 10.67 14.43
N ARG A 273 -1.74 10.05 13.33
CA ARG A 273 -0.47 10.40 12.64
C ARG A 273 -0.39 11.85 12.19
N ASP A 274 -1.47 12.39 11.69
CA ASP A 274 -1.58 13.79 11.26
C ASP A 274 -1.34 14.75 12.43
N VAL A 275 -1.92 14.49 13.59
CA VAL A 275 -1.75 15.28 14.82
C VAL A 275 -0.30 15.20 15.31
N VAL A 276 0.27 14.00 15.39
CA VAL A 276 1.67 13.83 15.84
C VAL A 276 2.65 14.46 14.83
N SER A 277 2.42 14.30 13.53
CA SER A 277 3.25 14.92 12.48
C SER A 277 3.21 16.44 12.54
N ALA A 278 2.04 17.02 12.79
CA ALA A 278 1.90 18.45 12.96
C ALA A 278 2.64 18.96 14.22
N ALA A 279 2.53 18.23 15.34
CA ALA A 279 3.25 18.55 16.57
C ALA A 279 4.78 18.50 16.38
N ILE A 280 5.29 17.49 15.67
CA ILE A 280 6.73 17.37 15.35
C ILE A 280 7.19 18.55 14.49
N ARG A 281 6.45 18.91 13.43
CA ARG A 281 6.82 20.05 12.57
C ARG A 281 6.85 21.37 13.35
N ALA A 282 5.84 21.61 14.19
CA ALA A 282 5.80 22.79 15.05
C ALA A 282 6.99 22.82 16.05
N GLN A 283 7.37 21.67 16.59
CA GLN A 283 8.51 21.59 17.50
C GLN A 283 9.85 21.81 16.78
N MET A 284 10.02 21.22 15.58
CA MET A 284 11.20 21.46 14.72
C MET A 284 11.37 22.96 14.40
N GLU A 285 10.28 23.63 14.03
CA GLU A 285 10.28 25.07 13.75
C GLU A 285 10.66 25.88 14.99
N LYS A 286 10.05 25.59 16.14
CA LYS A 286 10.36 26.23 17.43
C LYS A 286 11.81 26.03 17.86
N ASP A 287 12.37 24.84 17.63
CA ASP A 287 13.73 24.48 18.03
C ASP A 287 14.78 24.94 17.01
N GLY A 288 14.37 25.27 15.77
CA GLY A 288 15.27 25.58 14.67
C GLY A 288 16.10 24.35 14.24
N THR A 289 15.49 23.16 14.25
CA THR A 289 16.16 21.87 13.96
C THR A 289 15.52 21.16 12.78
N ASP A 290 16.27 20.27 12.10
CA ASP A 290 15.78 19.45 10.98
C ASP A 290 15.13 18.13 11.43
N HIS A 291 15.11 17.85 12.73
CA HIS A 291 14.55 16.62 13.32
C HIS A 291 14.15 16.87 14.78
N VAL A 292 13.40 15.91 15.34
CA VAL A 292 13.18 15.73 16.77
C VAL A 292 13.80 14.40 17.21
N TRP A 293 13.73 14.07 18.49
CA TRP A 293 14.30 12.85 19.03
C TRP A 293 13.21 11.85 19.43
N GLU A 294 13.41 10.57 19.10
CA GLU A 294 12.59 9.47 19.58
C GLU A 294 13.40 8.61 20.56
N ASP A 295 12.93 8.54 21.80
CA ASP A 295 13.58 7.79 22.90
C ASP A 295 12.92 6.42 23.06
N MET A 296 13.61 5.37 22.64
CA MET A 296 13.14 3.99 22.76
C MET A 296 13.48 3.33 24.09
N ARG A 297 14.32 3.94 24.95
CA ARG A 297 14.77 3.35 26.22
C ARG A 297 13.64 2.97 27.19
N PRO A 298 12.50 3.68 27.25
CA PRO A 298 11.38 3.27 28.10
C PRO A 298 10.78 1.90 27.74
N ILE A 299 10.98 1.40 26.53
CA ILE A 299 10.54 0.06 26.08
C ILE A 299 11.35 -1.04 26.80
N GLY A 300 12.63 -0.77 27.04
CA GLY A 300 13.59 -1.71 27.63
C GLY A 300 14.32 -2.56 26.59
N GLU A 301 15.62 -2.80 26.83
CA GLU A 301 16.53 -3.48 25.90
C GLU A 301 16.00 -4.82 25.40
N ALA A 302 15.49 -5.68 26.31
CA ALA A 302 15.02 -7.02 25.94
C ALA A 302 13.85 -6.95 24.92
N ALA A 303 12.89 -6.04 25.14
CA ALA A 303 11.76 -5.86 24.25
C ALA A 303 12.17 -5.21 22.92
N ILE A 304 13.13 -4.27 22.92
CA ILE A 304 13.67 -3.68 21.68
C ILE A 304 14.31 -4.78 20.81
N ARG A 305 15.14 -5.63 21.41
CA ARG A 305 15.81 -6.72 20.68
C ARG A 305 14.84 -7.79 20.17
N GLU A 306 13.77 -8.07 20.92
CA GLU A 306 12.77 -9.07 20.55
C GLU A 306 11.79 -8.55 19.47
N HIS A 307 11.29 -7.31 19.62
CA HIS A 307 10.19 -6.79 18.81
C HIS A 307 10.64 -5.95 17.60
N PHE A 308 11.82 -5.32 17.70
CA PHE A 308 12.31 -4.35 16.72
C PHE A 308 13.75 -4.63 16.24
N PRO A 309 14.12 -5.90 15.94
CA PRO A 309 15.50 -6.25 15.58
C PRO A 309 15.99 -5.55 14.31
N ASN A 310 15.13 -5.38 13.30
CA ASN A 310 15.51 -4.72 12.04
C ASN A 310 15.60 -3.19 12.19
N ILE A 311 14.79 -2.58 13.07
CA ILE A 311 14.92 -1.16 13.41
C ILE A 311 16.23 -0.94 14.15
N LEU A 312 16.58 -1.80 15.12
CA LEU A 312 17.84 -1.75 15.83
C LEU A 312 19.03 -1.82 14.88
N GLU A 313 19.09 -2.86 14.04
CA GLU A 313 20.16 -3.05 13.04
C GLU A 313 20.29 -1.83 12.14
N ARG A 314 19.16 -1.30 11.65
CA ARG A 314 19.20 -0.12 10.76
C ARG A 314 19.68 1.14 11.46
N CYS A 315 19.33 1.36 12.71
CA CYS A 315 19.83 2.48 13.50
C CYS A 315 21.36 2.36 13.70
N GLU A 316 21.85 1.16 14.04
CA GLU A 316 23.28 0.87 14.20
C GLU A 316 24.07 1.11 12.90
N GLU A 317 23.53 0.73 11.72
CA GLU A 317 24.13 1.01 10.41
C GLU A 317 24.26 2.52 10.11
N GLU A 318 23.37 3.35 10.65
CA GLU A 318 23.42 4.83 10.54
C GLU A 318 24.24 5.47 11.68
N GLY A 319 24.74 4.67 12.62
CA GLY A 319 25.59 5.11 13.73
C GLY A 319 24.83 5.54 14.98
N TYR A 320 23.58 5.10 15.15
CA TYR A 320 22.76 5.38 16.32
C TYR A 320 22.57 4.13 17.19
N ASP A 321 22.49 4.30 18.50
CA ASP A 321 22.25 3.24 19.47
C ASP A 321 20.93 3.49 20.22
N PRO A 322 19.79 2.98 19.69
CA PRO A 322 18.47 3.24 20.28
C PRO A 322 18.25 2.60 21.65
N ILE A 323 19.15 1.71 22.08
CA ILE A 323 19.10 1.10 23.43
C ILE A 323 19.63 2.09 24.49
N HIS A 324 20.63 2.90 24.12
CA HIS A 324 21.33 3.76 25.08
C HIS A 324 21.06 5.25 24.89
N GLU A 325 20.63 5.67 23.68
CA GLU A 325 20.38 7.06 23.35
C GLU A 325 19.14 7.27 22.48
N PRO A 326 18.50 8.47 22.48
CA PRO A 326 17.45 8.80 21.56
C PRO A 326 17.96 8.87 20.12
N ILE A 327 17.12 8.47 19.16
CA ILE A 327 17.42 8.53 17.73
C ILE A 327 16.75 9.74 17.07
N PRO A 328 17.36 10.37 16.04
CA PRO A 328 16.76 11.50 15.35
C PRO A 328 15.68 11.02 14.37
N VAL A 329 14.49 11.64 14.44
CA VAL A 329 13.36 11.29 13.57
C VAL A 329 12.73 12.53 12.92
N VAL A 330 12.15 12.32 11.73
CA VAL A 330 11.52 13.37 10.93
C VAL A 330 10.27 12.83 10.22
N PRO A 331 9.21 13.66 10.06
CA PRO A 331 8.04 13.27 9.30
C PRO A 331 8.33 13.09 7.80
N ALA A 332 7.75 12.08 7.18
CA ALA A 332 7.87 11.83 5.74
C ALA A 332 6.53 11.34 5.14
N GLN A 333 6.35 11.56 3.83
CA GLN A 333 5.23 10.95 3.11
C GLN A 333 5.28 9.43 3.28
N HIS A 334 4.11 8.81 3.49
CA HIS A 334 4.06 7.39 3.81
C HIS A 334 2.96 6.61 3.09
N TYR A 335 1.74 7.14 3.02
CA TYR A 335 0.60 6.44 2.42
C TYR A 335 -0.32 7.40 1.68
N PHE A 336 -0.97 6.90 0.63
CA PHE A 336 -1.90 7.63 -0.19
C PHE A 336 -3.30 7.03 -0.03
N MET A 337 -4.28 7.81 0.47
CA MET A 337 -5.64 7.34 0.70
C MET A 337 -6.59 7.67 -0.44
N GLY A 338 -6.20 8.55 -1.35
CA GLY A 338 -6.89 8.82 -2.60
C GLY A 338 -6.60 7.77 -3.67
N GLY A 339 -7.03 8.02 -4.89
CA GLY A 339 -6.72 7.15 -6.03
C GLY A 339 -7.88 6.92 -6.97
N ILE A 340 -7.79 5.86 -7.78
CA ILE A 340 -8.83 5.44 -8.72
C ILE A 340 -10.06 5.00 -7.93
N THR A 341 -11.22 5.61 -8.19
CA THR A 341 -12.47 5.26 -7.52
C THR A 341 -12.85 3.80 -7.80
N ALA A 342 -13.07 3.03 -6.74
CA ALA A 342 -13.44 1.62 -6.82
C ALA A 342 -14.61 1.28 -5.88
N ASP A 343 -15.51 0.40 -6.35
CA ASP A 343 -16.64 -0.08 -5.57
C ASP A 343 -16.27 -1.22 -4.58
N LEU A 344 -17.27 -1.79 -3.89
CA LEU A 344 -17.12 -2.91 -2.95
C LEU A 344 -16.56 -4.20 -3.59
N SER A 345 -16.52 -4.28 -4.90
CA SER A 345 -15.95 -5.38 -5.68
C SER A 345 -14.64 -4.97 -6.38
N SER A 346 -14.08 -3.82 -6.03
CA SER A 346 -12.89 -3.23 -6.67
C SER A 346 -13.06 -2.88 -8.15
N ARG A 347 -14.31 -2.77 -8.65
CA ARG A 347 -14.60 -2.33 -10.01
C ARG A 347 -14.38 -0.83 -10.11
N THR A 348 -13.78 -0.39 -11.21
CA THR A 348 -13.80 1.01 -11.62
C THR A 348 -15.05 1.32 -12.44
N ALA A 349 -15.23 2.57 -12.85
CA ALA A 349 -16.29 2.97 -13.77
C ALA A 349 -16.13 2.35 -15.17
N LEU A 350 -14.93 1.94 -15.56
CA LEU A 350 -14.63 1.27 -16.80
C LEU A 350 -14.77 -0.25 -16.64
N PRO A 351 -15.73 -0.92 -17.29
CA PRO A 351 -15.89 -2.37 -17.19
C PRO A 351 -14.59 -3.12 -17.50
N ARG A 352 -14.32 -4.24 -16.81
CA ARG A 352 -13.13 -5.08 -16.91
C ARG A 352 -11.83 -4.42 -16.42
N LEU A 353 -11.90 -3.20 -15.90
CA LEU A 353 -10.81 -2.54 -15.19
C LEU A 353 -11.12 -2.50 -13.70
N TYR A 354 -10.22 -3.06 -12.91
CA TYR A 354 -10.27 -3.11 -11.45
C TYR A 354 -9.10 -2.33 -10.86
N ALA A 355 -9.29 -1.80 -9.66
CA ALA A 355 -8.22 -1.18 -8.89
C ALA A 355 -8.29 -1.63 -7.43
N CYS A 356 -7.16 -2.03 -6.83
CA CYS A 356 -7.10 -2.48 -5.44
C CYS A 356 -5.76 -2.11 -4.76
N GLY A 357 -5.75 -2.10 -3.43
CA GLY A 357 -4.64 -1.60 -2.63
C GLY A 357 -4.48 -0.09 -2.78
N GLU A 358 -3.30 0.43 -2.51
CA GLU A 358 -3.02 1.88 -2.45
C GLU A 358 -3.22 2.62 -3.79
N THR A 359 -3.44 1.91 -4.89
CA THR A 359 -3.78 2.50 -6.19
C THR A 359 -5.22 3.05 -6.23
N CYS A 360 -6.10 2.50 -5.38
CA CYS A 360 -7.53 2.82 -5.42
C CYS A 360 -8.00 3.66 -4.21
N CYS A 361 -9.06 4.42 -4.44
CA CYS A 361 -9.88 5.04 -3.42
C CYS A 361 -11.21 4.30 -3.29
N ASN A 362 -11.30 3.37 -2.33
CA ASN A 362 -12.53 2.66 -1.98
C ASN A 362 -13.24 3.25 -0.75
N GLY A 363 -12.67 4.30 -0.17
CA GLY A 363 -13.23 5.01 0.97
C GLY A 363 -12.99 4.35 2.34
N VAL A 364 -12.22 3.27 2.46
CA VAL A 364 -11.93 2.63 3.76
C VAL A 364 -11.22 3.59 4.71
N HIS A 365 -10.28 4.40 4.21
CA HIS A 365 -9.35 5.14 5.05
C HIS A 365 -9.80 6.56 5.39
N GLY A 366 -10.75 7.13 4.65
CA GLY A 366 -11.08 8.54 4.78
C GLY A 366 -9.84 9.43 4.60
N ARG A 367 -9.80 10.55 5.30
CA ARG A 367 -8.72 11.55 5.18
C ARG A 367 -7.40 11.14 5.83
N ASN A 368 -7.42 10.18 6.77
CA ASN A 368 -6.22 9.71 7.46
C ASN A 368 -6.37 8.25 7.87
N ARG A 369 -5.46 7.40 7.40
CA ARG A 369 -5.50 5.95 7.58
C ARG A 369 -5.17 5.56 9.03
N LEU A 370 -6.00 4.72 9.63
CA LEU A 370 -5.65 4.02 10.86
C LEU A 370 -4.49 3.04 10.60
N ALA A 371 -3.48 3.03 11.46
CA ALA A 371 -2.32 2.17 11.32
C ALA A 371 -2.71 0.69 11.16
N SER A 372 -1.92 -0.07 10.42
CA SER A 372 -2.10 -1.52 10.15
C SER A 372 -3.41 -1.94 9.44
N ASN A 373 -4.23 -0.97 8.96
CA ASN A 373 -5.41 -1.26 8.13
C ASN A 373 -5.06 -1.47 6.64
N SER A 374 -3.94 -0.93 6.13
CA SER A 374 -3.65 -0.95 4.68
C SER A 374 -3.42 -2.35 4.11
N LEU A 375 -2.68 -3.21 4.82
CA LEU A 375 -2.48 -4.59 4.36
C LEU A 375 -3.79 -5.37 4.38
N LEU A 376 -4.63 -5.18 5.41
CA LEU A 376 -5.94 -5.81 5.47
C LEU A 376 -6.85 -5.35 4.34
N GLU A 377 -6.96 -4.05 4.12
CA GLU A 377 -7.70 -3.46 3.01
C GLU A 377 -7.23 -4.03 1.67
N SER A 378 -5.93 -4.00 1.40
CA SER A 378 -5.33 -4.51 0.17
C SER A 378 -5.71 -5.96 -0.11
N LEU A 379 -5.69 -6.83 0.89
CA LEU A 379 -6.01 -8.26 0.75
C LEU A 379 -7.52 -8.48 0.59
N VAL A 380 -8.35 -7.80 1.39
CA VAL A 380 -9.82 -7.92 1.29
C VAL A 380 -10.31 -7.51 -0.10
N PHE A 381 -9.88 -6.34 -0.58
CA PHE A 381 -10.35 -5.84 -1.86
C PHE A 381 -9.70 -6.54 -3.06
N ALA A 382 -8.48 -7.09 -2.92
CA ALA A 382 -7.90 -8.00 -3.91
C ALA A 382 -8.71 -9.30 -4.06
N GLN A 383 -9.17 -9.88 -2.94
CA GLN A 383 -10.08 -11.03 -2.99
C GLN A 383 -11.41 -10.65 -3.65
N ARG A 384 -11.98 -9.47 -3.32
CA ARG A 384 -13.23 -9.00 -3.93
C ARG A 384 -13.10 -8.81 -5.45
N ALA A 385 -11.95 -8.30 -5.94
CA ALA A 385 -11.65 -8.22 -7.36
C ALA A 385 -11.62 -9.63 -8.01
N ALA A 386 -10.90 -10.57 -7.39
CA ALA A 386 -10.81 -11.94 -7.89
C ALA A 386 -12.18 -12.65 -7.93
N ASP A 387 -12.99 -12.51 -6.88
CA ASP A 387 -14.35 -13.06 -6.82
C ASP A 387 -15.22 -12.48 -7.93
N ASP A 388 -15.16 -11.18 -8.16
CA ASP A 388 -15.95 -10.52 -9.19
C ASP A 388 -15.51 -10.90 -10.61
N ILE A 389 -14.21 -11.01 -10.87
CA ILE A 389 -13.66 -11.51 -12.14
C ILE A 389 -14.14 -12.95 -12.39
N LEU A 390 -14.25 -13.76 -11.35
CA LEU A 390 -14.65 -15.16 -11.45
C LEU A 390 -16.17 -15.32 -11.75
N TYR A 391 -17.01 -14.50 -11.12
CA TYR A 391 -18.47 -14.67 -11.13
C TYR A 391 -19.20 -13.57 -11.92
N GLY A 392 -18.50 -12.50 -12.32
CA GLY A 392 -19.07 -11.42 -13.10
C GLY A 392 -19.18 -11.75 -14.58
N GLU A 393 -20.08 -11.06 -15.26
CA GLU A 393 -20.27 -11.14 -16.73
C GLU A 393 -20.10 -9.72 -17.33
N PRO A 394 -18.88 -9.14 -17.31
CA PRO A 394 -18.68 -7.81 -17.84
C PRO A 394 -18.81 -7.79 -19.39
N PRO A 395 -19.14 -6.63 -19.98
CA PRO A 395 -19.17 -6.46 -21.43
C PRO A 395 -17.86 -6.89 -22.09
N VAL A 396 -17.93 -7.42 -23.29
CA VAL A 396 -16.76 -7.85 -24.04
C VAL A 396 -16.15 -6.65 -24.77
N PHE A 397 -14.83 -6.49 -24.67
CA PHE A 397 -14.09 -5.55 -25.51
C PHE A 397 -14.20 -5.95 -26.98
N THR A 398 -14.57 -5.01 -27.83
CA THR A 398 -14.77 -5.23 -29.26
C THR A 398 -13.91 -4.32 -30.15
N GLY A 399 -13.08 -3.48 -29.51
CA GLY A 399 -12.22 -2.50 -30.18
C GLY A 399 -11.04 -3.11 -30.93
N ASP A 400 -10.33 -2.26 -31.65
CA ASP A 400 -9.12 -2.61 -32.40
C ASP A 400 -7.87 -2.62 -31.49
N LYS A 401 -6.76 -3.16 -32.02
CA LYS A 401 -5.44 -3.06 -31.38
C LYS A 401 -5.05 -1.58 -31.23
N PRO A 402 -4.47 -1.18 -30.09
CA PRO A 402 -4.04 0.21 -29.89
C PRO A 402 -2.85 0.57 -30.81
N ASP A 403 -2.75 1.87 -31.16
CA ASP A 403 -1.53 2.41 -31.76
C ASP A 403 -0.41 2.47 -30.69
N LEU A 404 0.74 1.90 -31.01
CA LEU A 404 1.89 1.84 -30.10
C LEU A 404 2.90 2.99 -30.31
N ALA A 405 2.74 3.80 -31.35
CA ALA A 405 3.68 4.87 -31.67
C ALA A 405 3.84 5.91 -30.52
N PRO A 406 2.78 6.33 -29.80
CA PRO A 406 2.88 7.27 -28.69
C PRO A 406 3.72 6.77 -27.49
N TYR A 407 3.92 5.46 -27.37
CA TYR A 407 4.56 4.83 -26.22
C TYR A 407 6.04 4.49 -26.42
N ARG A 408 6.64 4.84 -27.57
CA ARG A 408 8.05 4.58 -27.87
C ARG A 408 8.99 5.46 -27.07
N GLU A 409 8.60 6.70 -26.80
CA GLU A 409 9.37 7.66 -26.02
C GLU A 409 8.86 7.65 -24.56
N GLN A 410 9.38 6.75 -23.72
CA GLN A 410 8.86 6.52 -22.37
C GLN A 410 9.25 7.63 -21.38
N GLU A 411 10.42 8.22 -21.50
CA GLU A 411 10.88 9.27 -20.58
C GLU A 411 9.96 10.53 -20.63
N PRO A 412 9.62 11.10 -21.79
CA PRO A 412 8.62 12.16 -21.88
C PRO A 412 7.23 11.73 -21.41
N LEU A 413 6.81 10.49 -21.69
CA LEU A 413 5.53 9.95 -21.26
C LEU A 413 5.41 9.95 -19.74
N PHE A 414 6.40 9.39 -19.03
CA PHE A 414 6.39 9.35 -17.56
C PHE A 414 6.58 10.74 -16.92
N ALA A 415 7.31 11.63 -17.56
CA ALA A 415 7.38 13.03 -17.13
C ALA A 415 6.00 13.72 -17.21
N ALA A 416 5.24 13.45 -18.29
CA ALA A 416 3.88 13.94 -18.43
C ALA A 416 2.93 13.32 -17.40
N TYR A 417 2.99 12.02 -17.14
CA TYR A 417 2.20 11.36 -16.10
C TYR A 417 2.46 11.96 -14.72
N ARG A 418 3.72 12.13 -14.36
CA ARG A 418 4.12 12.77 -13.10
C ARG A 418 3.53 14.18 -12.94
N GLN A 419 3.63 14.99 -13.99
CA GLN A 419 3.08 16.35 -13.99
C GLN A 419 1.55 16.35 -13.86
N GLU A 420 0.89 15.41 -14.50
CA GLU A 420 -0.57 15.27 -14.47
C GLU A 420 -1.08 14.90 -13.06
N VAL A 421 -0.43 13.92 -12.42
CA VAL A 421 -0.76 13.55 -11.03
C VAL A 421 -0.54 14.73 -10.07
N LEU A 422 0.59 15.42 -10.17
CA LEU A 422 0.86 16.60 -9.32
C LEU A 422 -0.17 17.71 -9.55
N THR A 423 -0.55 17.96 -10.80
CA THR A 423 -1.58 18.96 -11.13
C THR A 423 -2.95 18.55 -10.58
N ALA A 424 -3.29 17.27 -10.65
CA ALA A 424 -4.55 16.75 -10.12
C ALA A 424 -4.60 16.84 -8.58
N ILE A 425 -3.50 16.56 -7.90
CA ILE A 425 -3.35 16.75 -6.45
C ILE A 425 -3.60 18.23 -6.07
N GLU A 426 -2.96 19.17 -6.76
CA GLU A 426 -3.15 20.60 -6.48
C GLU A 426 -4.58 21.08 -6.77
N ARG A 427 -5.24 20.55 -7.78
CA ARG A 427 -6.66 20.84 -8.05
C ARG A 427 -7.57 20.30 -6.95
N SER A 428 -7.29 19.09 -6.46
CA SER A 428 -8.06 18.48 -5.36
C SER A 428 -8.01 19.32 -4.09
N LYS A 429 -6.84 19.85 -3.73
CA LYS A 429 -6.67 20.77 -2.59
C LYS A 429 -7.48 22.08 -2.68
N ASN A 430 -7.72 22.56 -3.89
CA ASN A 430 -8.37 23.85 -4.12
C ASN A 430 -9.90 23.76 -4.29
N HIS A 431 -10.44 22.53 -4.26
CA HIS A 431 -11.89 22.31 -4.37
C HIS A 431 -12.58 22.07 -3.03
N GLU A 432 -11.83 22.21 -1.91
CA GLU A 432 -12.36 22.41 -0.55
C GLU A 432 -12.51 23.93 -0.26
#